data_ff641f8d5072fbd8a1afa7d6432f6d3b
#
_entry.id   ff641f8d5072fbd8a1afa7d6432f6d3b
#
_cell.length_a   1.000
_cell.length_b   1.000
_cell.length_c   1.000
_cell.angle_alpha   90.00
_cell.angle_beta   90.00
_cell.angle_gamma   90.00
#
_symmetry.space_group_name_H-M   'P 1'
#
loop_
_entity.id
_entity.type
_entity.pdbx_description
1 polymer ?
#
loop_
_entity_poly.entity_id
_entity_poly.type
_entity_poly.pdbx_seq_one_letter_code
_entity_poly.pdbx_strand_id
1 'polypeptide(L)'
;FFPTGAKGFILAFQMVTFAFAGIELVGLVAGETENPEKVLPEAINNIPIRIILFYLGSLFVIMAIYPWNSLNPDNSPFVEVFSEIGITIAASLINLVVLSAAASACNSAIYSTGRMLRSLAQEGSAPKKFKKLTTHHVPGNALTFSTIVIFISVILNYVMPSEVFTLVSSIATTCFLFIWSMLVYTHMKYRKSIIGKKAHSFKMPLYPLSN
;
A
#
# COMPACT_ATOMS: atom_id res chain seq x y z
N PHE A 1 -0.48 24.02 14.94
CA PHE A 1 -0.02 23.16 13.83
C PHE A 1 1.00 22.10 14.26
N PHE A 2 1.71 22.27 15.40
CA PHE A 2 2.72 21.33 15.87
C PHE A 2 2.53 21.03 17.38
N PRO A 3 1.45 20.34 17.77
CA PRO A 3 1.13 20.11 19.19
C PRO A 3 2.21 19.29 19.91
N THR A 4 2.94 18.44 19.19
CA THR A 4 4.04 17.61 19.70
C THR A 4 5.42 18.09 19.22
N GLY A 5 5.52 19.31 18.70
CA GLY A 5 6.74 19.90 18.16
C GLY A 5 7.21 19.26 16.86
N ALA A 6 8.38 19.68 16.37
CA ALA A 6 8.96 19.20 15.12
C ALA A 6 9.22 17.68 15.10
N LYS A 7 9.60 17.10 16.24
CA LYS A 7 9.84 15.67 16.36
C LYS A 7 8.57 14.85 16.09
N GLY A 8 7.44 15.23 16.69
CA GLY A 8 6.16 14.56 16.46
C GLY A 8 5.66 14.71 15.03
N PHE A 9 5.89 15.88 14.42
CA PHE A 9 5.57 16.11 13.00
C PHE A 9 6.37 15.18 12.10
N ILE A 10 7.69 15.03 12.32
CA ILE A 10 8.53 14.11 11.53
C ILE A 10 8.07 12.65 11.71
N LEU A 11 7.78 12.24 12.96
CA LEU A 11 7.29 10.89 13.24
C LEU A 11 5.93 10.59 12.57
N ALA A 12 5.08 11.61 12.41
CA ALA A 12 3.81 11.44 11.67
C ALA A 12 4.02 11.04 10.20
N PHE A 13 5.12 11.43 9.56
CA PHE A 13 5.43 11.00 8.19
C PHE A 13 5.59 9.49 8.04
N GLN A 14 5.98 8.79 9.09
CA GLN A 14 6.02 7.32 9.08
C GLN A 14 4.63 6.75 8.80
N MET A 15 3.61 7.21 9.53
CA MET A 15 2.23 6.75 9.34
C MET A 15 1.64 7.23 8.01
N VAL A 16 1.95 8.47 7.60
CA VAL A 16 1.54 8.99 6.29
C VAL A 16 2.12 8.13 5.18
N THR A 17 3.42 7.84 5.20
CA THR A 17 4.06 6.98 4.18
C THR A 17 3.42 5.60 4.15
N PHE A 18 3.16 5.00 5.31
CA PHE A 18 2.49 3.71 5.41
C PHE A 18 1.06 3.74 4.82
N ALA A 19 0.31 4.81 5.06
CA ALA A 19 -1.05 4.97 4.54
C ALA A 19 -1.12 5.03 3.02
N PHE A 20 -0.05 5.45 2.35
CA PHE A 20 0.04 5.50 0.88
C PHE A 20 0.73 4.27 0.27
N ALA A 21 1.19 3.31 1.09
CA ALA A 21 1.77 2.06 0.60
C ALA A 21 0.75 1.26 -0.22
N GLY A 22 1.22 0.65 -1.31
CA GLY A 22 0.37 -0.14 -2.21
C GLY A 22 0.03 0.56 -3.54
N ILE A 23 0.32 1.85 -3.69
CA ILE A 23 0.14 2.57 -4.96
C ILE A 23 1.02 1.92 -6.06
N GLU A 24 2.20 1.44 -5.72
CA GLU A 24 3.13 0.75 -6.61
C GLU A 24 2.62 -0.59 -7.14
N LEU A 25 1.60 -1.18 -6.51
CA LEU A 25 1.02 -2.47 -6.94
C LEU A 25 0.45 -2.40 -8.36
N VAL A 26 0.03 -1.23 -8.83
CA VAL A 26 -0.40 -1.03 -10.22
C VAL A 26 0.71 -1.38 -11.21
N GLY A 27 1.97 -1.08 -10.88
CA GLY A 27 3.12 -1.44 -11.69
C GLY A 27 3.40 -2.96 -11.72
N LEU A 28 3.10 -3.67 -10.64
CA LEU A 28 3.35 -5.11 -10.54
C LEU A 28 2.42 -5.95 -11.42
N VAL A 29 1.21 -5.48 -11.68
CA VAL A 29 0.23 -6.17 -12.52
C VAL A 29 0.33 -5.78 -14.00
N ALA A 30 1.25 -4.87 -14.35
CA ALA A 30 1.41 -4.37 -15.71
C ALA A 30 1.64 -5.49 -16.75
N GLY A 31 2.42 -6.52 -16.37
CA GLY A 31 2.73 -7.66 -17.24
C GLY A 31 1.56 -8.61 -17.49
N GLU A 32 0.44 -8.45 -16.79
CA GLU A 32 -0.77 -9.29 -16.88
C GLU A 32 -1.98 -8.52 -17.35
N THR A 33 -1.82 -7.20 -17.52
CA THR A 33 -2.88 -6.31 -17.97
C THR A 33 -3.05 -6.44 -19.48
N GLU A 34 -4.27 -6.62 -19.93
CA GLU A 34 -4.60 -6.56 -21.35
C GLU A 34 -4.47 -5.11 -21.84
N ASN A 35 -3.76 -4.90 -22.96
CA ASN A 35 -3.46 -3.57 -23.50
C ASN A 35 -2.84 -2.60 -22.49
N PRO A 36 -1.68 -2.94 -21.88
CA PRO A 36 -1.09 -2.15 -20.78
C PRO A 36 -0.77 -0.71 -21.18
N GLU A 37 -0.42 -0.46 -22.44
CA GLU A 37 -0.11 0.89 -22.95
C GLU A 37 -1.28 1.86 -22.86
N LYS A 38 -2.52 1.37 -22.84
CA LYS A 38 -3.73 2.18 -22.70
C LYS A 38 -4.25 2.18 -21.25
N VAL A 39 -4.34 1.00 -20.65
CA VAL A 39 -4.98 0.82 -19.33
C VAL A 39 -4.14 1.41 -18.20
N LEU A 40 -2.80 1.23 -18.24
CA LEU A 40 -1.94 1.73 -17.18
C LEU A 40 -1.90 3.27 -17.06
N PRO A 41 -1.77 4.03 -18.16
CA PRO A 41 -1.84 5.50 -18.09
C PRO A 41 -3.17 5.99 -17.51
N GLU A 42 -4.29 5.38 -17.88
CA GLU A 42 -5.61 5.72 -17.35
C GLU A 42 -5.69 5.43 -15.85
N ALA A 43 -5.25 4.26 -15.40
CA ALA A 43 -5.20 3.89 -13.99
C ALA A 43 -4.32 4.85 -13.19
N ILE A 44 -3.11 5.15 -13.67
CA ILE A 44 -2.15 6.05 -13.01
C ILE A 44 -2.72 7.46 -12.88
N ASN A 45 -3.39 8.00 -13.91
CA ASN A 45 -3.98 9.32 -13.88
C ASN A 45 -5.19 9.42 -12.92
N ASN A 46 -5.90 8.33 -12.70
CA ASN A 46 -7.05 8.28 -11.79
C ASN A 46 -6.66 8.12 -10.31
N ILE A 47 -5.47 7.60 -10.01
CA ILE A 47 -4.99 7.41 -8.63
C ILE A 47 -4.97 8.73 -7.84
N PRO A 48 -4.34 9.83 -8.30
CA PRO A 48 -4.31 11.09 -7.55
C PRO A 48 -5.71 11.62 -7.23
N ILE A 49 -6.64 11.54 -8.18
CA ILE A 49 -8.03 12.00 -7.99
C ILE A 49 -8.71 11.20 -6.90
N ARG A 50 -8.55 9.87 -6.91
CA ARG A 50 -9.11 8.98 -5.88
C ARG A 50 -8.50 9.26 -4.51
N ILE A 51 -7.19 9.48 -4.43
CA ILE A 51 -6.51 9.82 -3.18
C ILE A 51 -7.04 11.15 -2.63
N ILE A 52 -7.12 12.20 -3.43
CA ILE A 52 -7.64 13.49 -3.00
C ILE A 52 -9.08 13.34 -2.51
N LEU A 53 -9.93 12.67 -3.26
CA LEU A 53 -11.35 12.55 -2.93
C LEU A 53 -11.57 11.66 -1.69
N PHE A 54 -10.98 10.48 -1.65
CA PHE A 54 -11.29 9.50 -0.61
C PHE A 54 -10.37 9.58 0.61
N TYR A 55 -9.09 9.90 0.47
CA TYR A 55 -8.20 10.05 1.62
C TYR A 55 -8.31 11.45 2.24
N LEU A 56 -8.00 12.50 1.47
CA LEU A 56 -8.05 13.85 2.01
C LEU A 56 -9.47 14.28 2.33
N GLY A 57 -10.45 13.91 1.49
CA GLY A 57 -11.86 14.22 1.72
C GLY A 57 -12.40 13.57 2.99
N SER A 58 -12.13 12.27 3.21
CA SER A 58 -12.56 11.57 4.42
C SER A 58 -11.90 12.11 5.68
N LEU A 59 -10.58 12.38 5.64
CA LEU A 59 -9.87 13.00 6.76
C LEU A 59 -10.42 14.38 7.08
N PHE A 60 -10.69 15.19 6.06
CA PHE A 60 -11.29 16.52 6.24
C PHE A 60 -12.65 16.43 6.95
N VAL A 61 -13.51 15.51 6.52
CA VAL A 61 -14.83 15.31 7.15
C VAL A 61 -14.69 14.83 8.60
N ILE A 62 -13.85 13.84 8.86
CA ILE A 62 -13.63 13.32 10.22
C ILE A 62 -13.12 14.44 11.14
N MET A 63 -12.11 15.19 10.70
CA MET A 63 -11.52 16.29 11.50
C MET A 63 -12.44 17.51 11.64
N ALA A 64 -13.43 17.67 10.76
CA ALA A 64 -14.47 18.69 10.91
C ALA A 64 -15.53 18.32 11.98
N ILE A 65 -15.72 17.02 12.24
CA ILE A 65 -16.66 16.49 13.23
C ILE A 65 -15.96 16.33 14.60
N TYR A 66 -14.74 15.78 14.60
CA TYR A 66 -14.00 15.47 15.82
C TYR A 66 -12.69 16.25 15.93
N PRO A 67 -12.41 16.81 17.10
CA PRO A 67 -11.05 17.26 17.40
C PRO A 67 -10.10 16.05 17.40
N TRP A 68 -8.92 16.23 16.81
CA TRP A 68 -7.93 15.15 16.65
C TRP A 68 -7.53 14.44 17.95
N ASN A 69 -7.61 15.14 19.10
CA ASN A 69 -7.27 14.64 20.43
C ASN A 69 -8.39 13.83 21.11
N SER A 70 -9.57 13.79 20.54
CA SER A 70 -10.71 12.99 21.05
C SER A 70 -10.84 11.62 20.37
N LEU A 71 -10.10 11.39 19.29
CA LEU A 71 -10.12 10.12 18.59
C LEU A 71 -9.46 9.01 19.41
N ASN A 72 -10.14 7.89 19.58
CA ASN A 72 -9.60 6.72 20.27
C ASN A 72 -8.75 5.91 19.30
N PRO A 73 -7.44 5.66 19.59
CA PRO A 73 -6.57 4.85 18.74
C PRO A 73 -7.02 3.39 18.58
N ASP A 74 -7.82 2.88 19.53
CA ASP A 74 -8.27 1.49 19.53
C ASP A 74 -9.52 1.24 18.67
N ASN A 75 -10.18 2.31 18.23
CA ASN A 75 -11.41 2.25 17.46
C ASN A 75 -11.22 2.81 16.05
N SER A 76 -12.06 2.36 15.12
CA SER A 76 -12.12 2.97 13.79
C SER A 76 -12.85 4.31 13.84
N PRO A 77 -12.21 5.43 13.45
CA PRO A 77 -12.87 6.73 13.43
C PRO A 77 -14.16 6.76 12.59
N PHE A 78 -14.19 5.97 11.52
CA PHE A 78 -15.39 5.83 10.68
C PHE A 78 -16.57 5.20 11.42
N VAL A 79 -16.30 4.19 12.26
CA VAL A 79 -17.32 3.53 13.06
C VAL A 79 -17.82 4.43 14.19
N GLU A 80 -16.91 5.16 14.85
CA GLU A 80 -17.24 6.10 15.93
C GLU A 80 -18.18 7.20 15.45
N VAL A 81 -17.89 7.83 14.30
CA VAL A 81 -18.76 8.87 13.71
C VAL A 81 -20.21 8.40 13.60
N PHE A 82 -20.45 7.22 13.04
CA PHE A 82 -21.81 6.71 12.83
C PHE A 82 -22.46 6.24 14.12
N SER A 83 -21.68 5.73 15.07
CA SER A 83 -22.18 5.32 16.39
C SER A 83 -22.67 6.49 17.21
N GLU A 84 -21.96 7.62 17.24
CA GLU A 84 -22.31 8.80 18.01
C GLU A 84 -23.54 9.57 17.43
N ILE A 85 -23.71 9.52 16.12
CA ILE A 85 -24.92 10.09 15.46
C ILE A 85 -26.16 9.23 15.80
N GLY A 86 -25.99 8.08 16.50
CA GLY A 86 -27.09 7.20 16.89
C GLY A 86 -27.55 6.24 15.78
N ILE A 87 -26.80 6.12 14.67
CA ILE A 87 -27.14 5.24 13.55
C ILE A 87 -26.34 3.93 13.71
N THR A 88 -26.72 3.10 14.67
CA THR A 88 -26.02 1.85 15.03
C THR A 88 -25.92 0.88 13.85
N ILE A 89 -26.93 0.81 12.98
CA ILE A 89 -26.91 -0.05 11.80
C ILE A 89 -25.82 0.42 10.82
N ALA A 90 -25.68 1.73 10.63
CA ALA A 90 -24.63 2.28 9.76
C ALA A 90 -23.22 2.01 10.33
N ALA A 91 -23.03 2.11 11.64
CA ALA A 91 -21.77 1.74 12.29
C ALA A 91 -21.42 0.26 12.03
N SER A 92 -22.37 -0.66 12.13
CA SER A 92 -22.17 -2.08 11.84
C SER A 92 -21.84 -2.34 10.37
N LEU A 93 -22.52 -1.65 9.45
CA LEU A 93 -22.24 -1.75 8.00
C LEU A 93 -20.86 -1.22 7.67
N ILE A 94 -20.46 -0.08 8.23
CA ILE A 94 -19.11 0.47 8.03
C ILE A 94 -18.04 -0.47 8.58
N ASN A 95 -18.25 -1.07 9.74
CA ASN A 95 -17.33 -2.07 10.28
C ASN A 95 -17.17 -3.28 9.34
N LEU A 96 -18.27 -3.77 8.76
CA LEU A 96 -18.21 -4.85 7.75
C LEU A 96 -17.44 -4.42 6.49
N VAL A 97 -17.62 -3.17 6.03
CA VAL A 97 -16.88 -2.60 4.89
C VAL A 97 -15.38 -2.52 5.22
N VAL A 98 -15.02 -2.02 6.40
CA VAL A 98 -13.61 -1.95 6.85
C VAL A 98 -12.99 -3.34 6.91
N LEU A 99 -13.70 -4.34 7.46
CA LEU A 99 -13.25 -5.72 7.53
C LEU A 99 -13.04 -6.31 6.13
N SER A 100 -13.98 -6.11 5.22
CA SER A 100 -13.88 -6.60 3.84
C SER A 100 -12.74 -5.93 3.07
N ALA A 101 -12.51 -4.62 3.29
CA ALA A 101 -11.40 -3.87 2.71
C ALA A 101 -10.05 -4.41 3.23
N ALA A 102 -9.92 -4.67 4.53
CA ALA A 102 -8.72 -5.26 5.12
C ALA A 102 -8.45 -6.67 4.57
N ALA A 103 -9.47 -7.51 4.43
CA ALA A 103 -9.35 -8.84 3.83
C ALA A 103 -8.90 -8.76 2.36
N SER A 104 -9.45 -7.82 1.60
CA SER A 104 -9.05 -7.55 0.20
C SER A 104 -7.60 -7.09 0.10
N ALA A 105 -7.16 -6.18 0.98
CA ALA A 105 -5.78 -5.72 1.04
C ALA A 105 -4.81 -6.87 1.38
N CYS A 106 -5.16 -7.72 2.33
CA CYS A 106 -4.39 -8.92 2.70
C CYS A 106 -4.26 -9.88 1.50
N ASN A 107 -5.35 -10.15 0.80
CA ASN A 107 -5.34 -10.98 -0.40
C ASN A 107 -4.44 -10.40 -1.51
N SER A 108 -4.53 -9.09 -1.75
CA SER A 108 -3.68 -8.39 -2.72
C SER A 108 -2.19 -8.45 -2.34
N ALA A 109 -1.87 -8.34 -1.05
CA ALA A 109 -0.50 -8.47 -0.54
C ALA A 109 0.05 -9.89 -0.76
N ILE A 110 -0.72 -10.94 -0.46
CA ILE A 110 -0.33 -12.34 -0.70
C ILE A 110 -0.07 -12.57 -2.19
N TYR A 111 -0.98 -12.12 -3.04
CA TYR A 111 -0.85 -12.23 -4.49
C TYR A 111 0.43 -11.56 -5.01
N SER A 112 0.64 -10.31 -4.65
CA SER A 112 1.78 -9.51 -5.11
C SER A 112 3.12 -10.06 -4.62
N THR A 113 3.21 -10.40 -3.32
CA THR A 113 4.44 -10.97 -2.75
C THR A 113 4.77 -12.33 -3.34
N GLY A 114 3.76 -13.17 -3.60
CA GLY A 114 3.95 -14.47 -4.25
C GLY A 114 4.55 -14.33 -5.66
N ARG A 115 4.10 -13.34 -6.43
CA ARG A 115 4.64 -13.05 -7.76
C ARG A 115 6.02 -12.45 -7.73
N MET A 116 6.27 -11.52 -6.82
CA MET A 116 7.61 -10.94 -6.63
C MET A 116 8.63 -12.00 -6.24
N LEU A 117 8.31 -12.88 -5.30
CA LEU A 117 9.18 -14.00 -4.90
C LEU A 117 9.48 -14.94 -6.06
N ARG A 118 8.49 -15.20 -6.91
CA ARG A 118 8.70 -16.01 -8.12
C ARG A 118 9.64 -15.31 -9.11
N SER A 119 9.43 -14.03 -9.37
CA SER A 119 10.28 -13.23 -10.26
C SER A 119 11.73 -13.23 -9.77
N LEU A 120 11.95 -12.93 -8.49
CA LEU A 120 13.28 -12.97 -7.86
C LEU A 120 13.92 -14.36 -7.95
N ALA A 121 13.12 -15.42 -7.79
CA ALA A 121 13.62 -16.78 -7.95
C ALA A 121 14.02 -17.08 -9.40
N GLN A 122 13.29 -16.57 -10.40
CA GLN A 122 13.62 -16.71 -11.82
C GLN A 122 14.96 -16.07 -12.14
N GLU A 123 15.24 -14.90 -11.56
CA GLU A 123 16.51 -14.18 -11.69
C GLU A 123 17.66 -14.77 -10.86
N GLY A 124 17.36 -15.77 -10.01
CA GLY A 124 18.36 -16.41 -9.15
C GLY A 124 18.60 -15.73 -7.81
N SER A 125 17.87 -14.64 -7.51
CA SER A 125 17.97 -13.84 -6.28
C SER A 125 17.13 -14.39 -5.12
N ALA A 126 16.32 -15.45 -5.35
CA ALA A 126 15.54 -16.15 -4.33
C ALA A 126 15.59 -17.67 -4.52
N PRO A 127 15.22 -18.46 -3.50
CA PRO A 127 15.26 -19.91 -3.57
C PRO A 127 14.50 -20.50 -4.76
N LYS A 128 15.11 -21.46 -5.46
CA LYS A 128 14.56 -22.11 -6.68
C LYS A 128 13.17 -22.73 -6.46
N LYS A 129 12.80 -23.05 -5.22
CA LYS A 129 11.49 -23.60 -4.87
C LYS A 129 10.33 -22.68 -5.24
N PHE A 130 10.56 -21.36 -5.26
CA PHE A 130 9.54 -20.36 -5.61
C PHE A 130 9.29 -20.22 -7.11
N LYS A 131 10.16 -20.82 -7.98
CA LYS A 131 9.92 -20.85 -9.44
C LYS A 131 8.72 -21.71 -9.83
N LYS A 132 8.44 -22.76 -9.04
CA LYS A 132 7.46 -23.78 -9.40
C LYS A 132 6.05 -23.17 -9.42
N LEU A 133 5.33 -23.43 -10.53
CA LEU A 133 3.92 -23.15 -10.67
C LEU A 133 3.12 -24.43 -10.38
N THR A 134 1.92 -24.25 -9.86
CA THR A 134 0.90 -25.29 -9.79
C THR A 134 0.31 -25.57 -11.17
N THR A 135 -0.56 -26.58 -11.30
CA THR A 135 -1.33 -26.88 -12.51
C THR A 135 -2.17 -25.71 -13.01
N HIS A 136 -2.55 -24.80 -12.11
CA HIS A 136 -3.30 -23.58 -12.44
C HIS A 136 -2.39 -22.34 -12.67
N HIS A 137 -1.12 -22.55 -12.99
CA HIS A 137 -0.13 -21.49 -13.24
C HIS A 137 0.07 -20.49 -12.07
N VAL A 138 -0.19 -20.93 -10.84
CA VAL A 138 -0.04 -20.13 -9.63
C VAL A 138 1.26 -20.49 -8.89
N PRO A 139 2.06 -19.53 -8.38
CA PRO A 139 3.29 -19.79 -7.63
C PRO A 139 3.00 -20.29 -6.20
N GLY A 140 2.47 -21.51 -6.06
CA GLY A 140 1.95 -22.05 -4.80
C GLY A 140 2.93 -21.97 -3.63
N ASN A 141 4.21 -22.36 -3.83
CA ASN A 141 5.21 -22.32 -2.77
C ASN A 141 5.49 -20.89 -2.27
N ALA A 142 5.49 -19.91 -3.18
CA ALA A 142 5.69 -18.52 -2.83
C ALA A 142 4.49 -17.96 -2.07
N LEU A 143 3.27 -18.27 -2.52
CA LEU A 143 2.04 -17.89 -1.81
C LEU A 143 1.96 -18.52 -0.41
N THR A 144 2.26 -19.81 -0.28
CA THR A 144 2.29 -20.50 1.02
C THR A 144 3.29 -19.83 1.96
N PHE A 145 4.48 -19.48 1.48
CA PHE A 145 5.46 -18.78 2.29
C PHE A 145 4.94 -17.42 2.75
N SER A 146 4.36 -16.61 1.86
CA SER A 146 3.77 -15.32 2.20
C SER A 146 2.63 -15.45 3.22
N THR A 147 1.77 -16.47 3.05
CA THR A 147 0.68 -16.76 4.00
C THR A 147 1.20 -17.14 5.38
N ILE A 148 2.28 -17.95 5.46
CA ILE A 148 2.90 -18.31 6.73
C ILE A 148 3.44 -17.06 7.45
N VAL A 149 4.10 -16.14 6.73
CA VAL A 149 4.61 -14.90 7.32
C VAL A 149 3.47 -14.04 7.87
N ILE A 150 2.36 -13.91 7.14
CA ILE A 150 1.16 -13.20 7.63
C ILE A 150 0.59 -13.90 8.86
N PHE A 151 0.51 -15.23 8.86
CA PHE A 151 0.00 -15.98 10.02
C PHE A 151 0.88 -15.79 11.26
N ILE A 152 2.20 -15.74 11.12
CA ILE A 152 3.12 -15.41 12.22
C ILE A 152 2.82 -14.00 12.73
N SER A 153 2.57 -13.02 11.85
CA SER A 153 2.20 -11.65 12.25
C SER A 153 0.88 -11.61 13.04
N VAL A 154 -0.08 -12.45 12.68
CA VAL A 154 -1.35 -12.59 13.43
C VAL A 154 -1.10 -13.14 14.83
N ILE A 155 -0.27 -14.18 14.96
CA ILE A 155 0.11 -14.74 16.27
C ILE A 155 0.82 -13.69 17.12
N LEU A 156 1.78 -12.97 16.55
CA LEU A 156 2.49 -11.90 17.25
C LEU A 156 1.53 -10.79 17.71
N ASN A 157 0.58 -10.42 16.88
CA ASN A 157 -0.44 -9.42 17.24
C ASN A 157 -1.34 -9.89 18.41
N TYR A 158 -1.61 -11.18 18.50
CA TYR A 158 -2.34 -11.75 19.63
C TYR A 158 -1.55 -11.70 20.95
N VAL A 159 -0.23 -11.91 20.89
CA VAL A 159 0.67 -11.93 22.06
C VAL A 159 1.05 -10.52 22.50
N MET A 160 1.25 -9.59 21.56
CA MET A 160 1.77 -8.23 21.80
C MET A 160 0.97 -7.19 20.98
N PRO A 161 -0.32 -6.99 21.24
CA PRO A 161 -1.21 -6.23 20.36
C PRO A 161 -0.79 -4.75 20.19
N SER A 162 -0.30 -4.09 21.23
CA SER A 162 0.07 -2.67 21.20
C SER A 162 1.40 -2.36 20.51
N GLU A 163 2.30 -3.32 20.42
CA GLU A 163 3.67 -3.12 19.91
C GLU A 163 3.86 -3.60 18.47
N VAL A 164 3.18 -4.70 18.11
CA VAL A 164 3.37 -5.36 16.81
C VAL A 164 2.96 -4.47 15.65
N PHE A 165 1.85 -3.76 15.76
CA PHE A 165 1.41 -2.84 14.70
C PHE A 165 2.46 -1.76 14.42
N THR A 166 2.99 -1.13 15.47
CA THR A 166 4.03 -0.10 15.35
C THR A 166 5.33 -0.66 14.79
N LEU A 167 5.74 -1.84 15.25
CA LEU A 167 6.94 -2.51 14.75
C LEU A 167 6.82 -2.86 13.26
N VAL A 168 5.75 -3.55 12.88
CA VAL A 168 5.53 -4.01 11.49
C VAL A 168 5.35 -2.81 10.55
N SER A 169 4.59 -1.80 10.95
CA SER A 169 4.41 -0.58 10.13
C SER A 169 5.70 0.20 9.96
N SER A 170 6.56 0.27 11.00
CA SER A 170 7.88 0.92 10.93
C SER A 170 8.82 0.21 9.96
N ILE A 171 8.89 -1.12 10.02
CA ILE A 171 9.69 -1.94 9.10
C ILE A 171 9.16 -1.76 7.67
N ALA A 172 7.85 -1.89 7.48
CA ALA A 172 7.22 -1.73 6.18
C ALA A 172 7.51 -0.35 5.57
N THR A 173 7.32 0.73 6.34
CA THR A 173 7.61 2.10 5.90
C THR A 173 9.05 2.28 5.46
N THR A 174 9.99 1.75 6.24
CA THR A 174 11.42 1.81 5.89
C THR A 174 11.70 1.10 4.56
N CYS A 175 11.12 -0.09 4.37
CA CYS A 175 11.24 -0.82 3.11
C CYS A 175 10.60 -0.06 1.93
N PHE A 176 9.43 0.55 2.11
CA PHE A 176 8.76 1.34 1.06
C PHE A 176 9.59 2.55 0.67
N LEU A 177 10.10 3.32 1.64
CA LEU A 177 10.96 4.48 1.36
C LEU A 177 12.21 4.08 0.57
N PHE A 178 12.83 2.95 0.93
CA PHE A 178 13.97 2.42 0.19
C PHE A 178 13.58 2.04 -1.24
N ILE A 179 12.50 1.28 -1.41
CA ILE A 179 12.00 0.86 -2.74
C ILE A 179 11.65 2.07 -3.60
N TRP A 180 10.91 3.04 -3.07
CA TRP A 180 10.53 4.25 -3.81
C TRP A 180 11.76 5.07 -4.21
N SER A 181 12.74 5.21 -3.32
CA SER A 181 14.02 5.87 -3.66
C SER A 181 14.75 5.17 -4.80
N MET A 182 14.77 3.83 -4.79
CA MET A 182 15.37 3.03 -5.86
C MET A 182 14.59 3.15 -7.17
N LEU A 183 13.26 3.21 -7.12
CA LEU A 183 12.41 3.42 -8.31
C LEU A 183 12.70 4.78 -8.95
N VAL A 184 12.74 5.86 -8.16
CA VAL A 184 13.08 7.20 -8.63
C VAL A 184 14.47 7.21 -9.27
N TYR A 185 15.47 6.64 -8.59
CA TYR A 185 16.84 6.55 -9.12
C TYR A 185 16.89 5.75 -10.44
N THR A 186 16.21 4.63 -10.49
CA THR A 186 16.16 3.78 -11.70
C THR A 186 15.47 4.49 -12.85
N HIS A 187 14.37 5.20 -12.59
CA HIS A 187 13.67 6.00 -13.59
C HIS A 187 14.58 7.10 -14.14
N MET A 188 15.32 7.82 -13.29
CA MET A 188 16.27 8.83 -13.74
C MET A 188 17.37 8.24 -14.65
N LYS A 189 17.91 7.07 -14.29
CA LYS A 189 18.91 6.35 -15.10
C LYS A 189 18.31 5.87 -16.42
N TYR A 190 17.12 5.29 -16.39
CA TYR A 190 16.40 4.83 -17.59
C TYR A 190 16.18 5.96 -18.57
N ARG A 191 15.71 7.12 -18.11
CA ARG A 191 15.47 8.31 -18.96
C ARG A 191 16.73 8.85 -19.60
N LYS A 192 17.90 8.66 -18.99
CA LYS A 192 19.20 9.03 -19.54
C LYS A 192 19.75 8.00 -20.53
N SER A 193 19.23 6.77 -20.53
CA SER A 193 19.65 5.72 -21.44
C SER A 193 19.16 5.95 -22.87
N ILE A 194 19.75 5.21 -23.83
CA ILE A 194 19.34 5.26 -25.25
C ILE A 194 17.87 4.83 -25.40
N ILE A 195 17.43 3.83 -24.63
CA ILE A 195 16.04 3.34 -24.62
C ILE A 195 15.08 4.40 -24.11
N GLY A 196 15.44 5.10 -23.04
CA GLY A 196 14.61 6.16 -22.45
C GLY A 196 14.52 7.42 -23.30
N LYS A 197 15.37 7.60 -24.32
CA LYS A 197 15.30 8.71 -25.30
C LYS A 197 14.28 8.45 -26.40
N LYS A 198 13.83 7.21 -26.61
CA LYS A 198 12.77 6.91 -27.58
C LYS A 198 11.46 7.55 -27.13
N ALA A 199 10.61 7.91 -28.08
CA ALA A 199 9.30 8.44 -27.78
C ALA A 199 8.45 7.37 -27.07
N HIS A 200 7.96 7.68 -25.87
CA HIS A 200 7.04 6.86 -25.11
C HIS A 200 5.64 7.46 -25.21
N SER A 201 4.63 6.60 -25.24
CA SER A 201 3.22 7.00 -25.26
C SER A 201 2.82 7.77 -24.00
N PHE A 202 3.37 7.35 -22.84
CA PHE A 202 3.14 7.99 -21.54
C PHE A 202 4.36 8.85 -21.16
N LYS A 203 4.12 10.13 -20.92
CA LYS A 203 5.15 11.08 -20.47
C LYS A 203 4.80 11.58 -19.09
N MET A 204 5.76 11.48 -18.17
CA MET A 204 5.64 12.05 -16.85
C MET A 204 5.57 13.58 -16.93
N PRO A 205 4.51 14.21 -16.41
CA PRO A 205 4.39 15.66 -16.42
C PRO A 205 5.47 16.28 -15.53
N LEU A 206 5.97 17.47 -15.95
CA LEU A 206 6.97 18.25 -15.20
C LEU A 206 8.30 17.54 -14.92
N TYR A 207 8.63 16.44 -15.65
CA TYR A 207 9.96 15.82 -15.51
C TYR A 207 11.08 16.85 -15.77
N PRO A 208 12.19 16.93 -14.97
CA PRO A 208 12.56 16.03 -13.88
C PRO A 208 12.05 16.44 -12.48
N LEU A 209 11.30 17.52 -12.33
CA LEU A 209 10.87 18.06 -11.03
C LEU A 209 9.84 17.18 -10.33
N SER A 210 9.06 16.43 -11.09
CA SER A 210 8.01 15.54 -10.58
C SER A 210 8.50 14.11 -10.27
N ASN A 211 9.81 13.89 -10.37
CA ASN A 211 10.40 12.55 -10.19
C ASN A 211 10.74 12.26 -8.73
#